data_1a9396494673a0e9f18b6341e73f1635
#
_entry.id   1a9396494673a0e9f18b6341e73f1635
#
_cell.length_a   1.000
_cell.length_b   1.000
_cell.length_c   1.000
_cell.angle_alpha   90.00
_cell.angle_beta   90.00
_cell.angle_gamma   90.00
#
_symmetry.space_group_name_H-M   'P 1'
#
loop_
_entity.id
_entity.type
_entity.pdbx_description
1 polymer ?
#
loop_
_entity_poly.entity_id
_entity_poly.type
_entity_poly.pdbx_seq_one_letter_code
_entity_poly.pdbx_strand_id
1 'polypeptide(L)'
;MVCRYSAHVRREFERAKTENVLLSNFGLASFQIIYGVEDQIKELCFTGVDKIAYRKSNVEITWQSLLAWCVFTVNGVPPNSQRHKACNYIIRHYNELTAYMDYDMVLLDNNATELAIRALVMGKQNYLFCQNDESCHYVAVMYTFFATRKVLGINPEKWLSEIPLTPKEKLSELLPQNWIKSNPQAKV
;
A
#
# COMPACT_ATOMS: atom_id res chain seq x y z
N MET A 1 6.41 11.19 -12.12
CA MET A 1 5.06 11.41 -11.56
C MET A 1 5.07 10.97 -10.11
N VAL A 2 4.55 11.77 -9.20
CA VAL A 2 4.44 11.40 -7.78
C VAL A 2 2.97 11.11 -7.51
N CYS A 3 2.67 9.88 -7.07
CA CYS A 3 1.34 9.52 -6.57
C CYS A 3 1.39 9.52 -5.04
N ARG A 4 0.36 10.07 -4.40
CA ARG A 4 0.19 10.01 -2.94
C ARG A 4 -0.91 9.02 -2.59
N TYR A 5 -0.77 8.41 -1.43
CA TYR A 5 -1.67 7.37 -0.99
C TYR A 5 -2.77 7.90 -0.09
N SER A 6 -3.99 7.53 -0.40
CA SER A 6 -5.20 7.98 0.30
C SER A 6 -5.28 7.55 1.76
N ALA A 7 -4.59 6.47 2.13
CA ALA A 7 -4.57 5.95 3.50
C ALA A 7 -4.06 6.98 4.53
N HIS A 8 -3.06 7.80 4.17
CA HIS A 8 -2.54 8.83 5.08
C HIS A 8 -3.56 9.93 5.35
N VAL A 9 -4.26 10.40 4.31
CA VAL A 9 -5.28 11.44 4.44
C VAL A 9 -6.47 10.94 5.24
N ARG A 10 -6.93 9.72 4.94
CA ARG A 10 -8.02 9.09 5.69
C ARG A 10 -7.68 9.03 7.19
N ARG A 11 -6.44 8.71 7.54
CA ARG A 11 -5.97 8.66 8.94
C ARG A 11 -6.00 10.04 9.61
N GLU A 12 -5.74 11.12 8.87
CA GLU A 12 -5.88 12.49 9.42
C GLU A 12 -7.36 12.82 9.73
N PHE A 13 -8.31 12.41 8.88
CA PHE A 13 -9.74 12.54 9.19
C PHE A 13 -10.19 11.67 10.37
N GLU A 14 -9.63 10.46 10.54
CA GLU A 14 -9.89 9.65 11.73
C GLU A 14 -9.44 10.36 13.03
N ARG A 15 -8.25 10.96 13.01
CA ARG A 15 -7.74 11.75 14.14
C ARG A 15 -8.60 12.98 14.40
N ALA A 16 -9.10 13.63 13.36
CA ALA A 16 -9.95 14.80 13.47
C ALA A 16 -11.32 14.53 14.10
N LYS A 17 -11.74 13.26 14.24
CA LYS A 17 -12.98 12.88 14.97
C LYS A 17 -12.97 13.36 16.42
N THR A 18 -11.81 13.42 17.05
CA THR A 18 -11.68 13.91 18.44
C THR A 18 -12.08 15.38 18.59
N GLU A 19 -11.99 16.16 17.51
CA GLU A 19 -12.32 17.59 17.50
C GLU A 19 -13.78 17.84 17.09
N ASN A 20 -14.25 17.15 16.05
CA ASN A 20 -15.63 17.25 15.59
C ASN A 20 -16.02 16.03 14.73
N VAL A 21 -16.92 15.22 15.26
CA VAL A 21 -17.38 13.97 14.62
C VAL A 21 -18.09 14.24 13.29
N LEU A 22 -19.02 15.20 13.26
CA LEU A 22 -19.86 15.45 12.07
C LEU A 22 -19.03 15.89 10.87
N LEU A 23 -18.13 16.85 11.08
CA LEU A 23 -17.27 17.36 9.99
C LEU A 23 -16.26 16.31 9.53
N SER A 24 -15.73 15.50 10.44
CA SER A 24 -14.79 14.42 10.08
C SER A 24 -15.47 13.29 9.33
N ASN A 25 -16.74 13.02 9.65
CA ASN A 25 -17.51 11.96 8.99
C ASN A 25 -17.74 12.25 7.50
N PHE A 26 -17.85 13.51 7.05
CA PHE A 26 -17.95 13.82 5.64
C PHE A 26 -16.72 13.34 4.85
N GLY A 27 -15.52 13.68 5.34
CA GLY A 27 -14.28 13.21 4.72
C GLY A 27 -14.19 11.67 4.72
N LEU A 28 -14.52 11.03 5.84
CA LEU A 28 -14.47 9.57 5.95
C LEU A 28 -15.50 8.87 5.07
N ALA A 29 -16.72 9.41 4.93
CA ALA A 29 -17.73 8.89 4.01
C ALA A 29 -17.26 9.00 2.56
N SER A 30 -16.61 10.12 2.18
CA SER A 30 -16.02 10.26 0.85
C SER A 30 -14.95 9.18 0.60
N PHE A 31 -14.06 8.90 1.55
CA PHE A 31 -13.10 7.80 1.42
C PHE A 31 -13.77 6.42 1.38
N GLN A 32 -14.86 6.21 2.12
CA GLN A 32 -15.61 4.96 2.05
C GLN A 32 -16.17 4.70 0.64
N ILE A 33 -16.69 5.72 -0.03
CA ILE A 33 -17.13 5.63 -1.43
C ILE A 33 -15.96 5.31 -2.34
N ILE A 34 -14.84 6.03 -2.21
CA ILE A 34 -13.64 5.85 -3.04
C ILE A 34 -13.08 4.42 -2.91
N TYR A 35 -12.95 3.90 -1.70
CA TYR A 35 -12.49 2.52 -1.46
C TYR A 35 -13.53 1.49 -1.95
N GLY A 36 -14.82 1.75 -1.77
CA GLY A 36 -15.88 0.88 -2.26
C GLY A 36 -15.85 0.69 -3.78
N VAL A 37 -15.50 1.72 -4.54
CA VAL A 37 -15.31 1.61 -6.00
C VAL A 37 -14.10 0.74 -6.34
N GLU A 38 -13.00 0.83 -5.61
CA GLU A 38 -11.84 -0.05 -5.81
C GLU A 38 -12.17 -1.53 -5.51
N ASP A 39 -13.01 -1.78 -4.51
CA ASP A 39 -13.45 -3.13 -4.20
C ASP A 39 -14.40 -3.68 -5.28
N GLN A 40 -15.33 -2.87 -5.80
CA GLN A 40 -16.16 -3.23 -6.95
C GLN A 40 -15.32 -3.55 -8.21
N ILE A 41 -14.26 -2.77 -8.47
CA ILE A 41 -13.33 -3.03 -9.58
C ILE A 41 -12.68 -4.41 -9.45
N LYS A 42 -12.29 -4.81 -8.23
CA LYS A 42 -11.73 -6.14 -7.96
C LYS A 42 -12.76 -7.25 -8.18
N GLU A 43 -13.98 -7.07 -7.67
CA GLU A 43 -15.09 -8.03 -7.84
C GLU A 43 -15.47 -8.23 -9.31
N LEU A 44 -15.49 -7.13 -10.08
CA LEU A 44 -15.81 -7.15 -11.51
C LEU A 44 -14.61 -7.53 -12.39
N CYS A 45 -13.42 -7.71 -11.80
CA CYS A 45 -12.18 -8.03 -12.49
C CYS A 45 -11.81 -7.02 -13.60
N PHE A 46 -12.14 -5.73 -13.43
CA PHE A 46 -11.80 -4.71 -14.41
C PHE A 46 -10.30 -4.43 -14.45
N THR A 47 -9.76 -4.33 -15.67
CA THR A 47 -8.34 -4.05 -15.92
C THR A 47 -8.17 -3.06 -17.07
N GLY A 48 -6.99 -2.45 -17.21
CA GLY A 48 -6.67 -1.55 -18.31
C GLY A 48 -7.62 -0.36 -18.42
N VAL A 49 -8.14 -0.15 -19.63
CA VAL A 49 -9.00 1.00 -19.96
C VAL A 49 -10.33 0.96 -19.21
N ASP A 50 -10.92 -0.22 -19.03
CA ASP A 50 -12.21 -0.38 -18.32
C ASP A 50 -12.09 0.03 -16.86
N LYS A 51 -10.98 -0.32 -16.21
CA LYS A 51 -10.69 0.09 -14.84
C LYS A 51 -10.56 1.60 -14.71
N ILE A 52 -9.83 2.24 -15.63
CA ILE A 52 -9.66 3.70 -15.68
C ILE A 52 -11.01 4.39 -15.88
N ALA A 53 -11.80 3.93 -16.85
CA ALA A 53 -13.12 4.50 -17.15
C ALA A 53 -14.07 4.37 -15.95
N TYR A 54 -14.08 3.20 -15.31
CA TYR A 54 -14.91 2.95 -14.14
C TYR A 54 -14.52 3.83 -12.95
N ARG A 55 -13.22 4.01 -12.68
CA ARG A 55 -12.72 4.95 -11.67
C ARG A 55 -13.22 6.36 -11.94
N LYS A 56 -12.98 6.89 -13.14
CA LYS A 56 -13.38 8.27 -13.50
C LYS A 56 -14.88 8.49 -13.35
N SER A 57 -15.70 7.60 -13.86
CA SER A 57 -17.14 7.76 -13.80
C SER A 57 -17.73 7.67 -12.39
N ASN A 58 -17.09 6.95 -11.46
CA ASN A 58 -17.66 6.69 -10.14
C ASN A 58 -16.99 7.45 -8.98
N VAL A 59 -15.74 7.90 -9.13
CA VAL A 59 -15.02 8.57 -8.03
C VAL A 59 -14.68 10.02 -8.28
N GLU A 60 -14.65 10.49 -9.52
CA GLU A 60 -14.22 11.86 -9.84
C GLU A 60 -15.06 12.91 -9.12
N ILE A 61 -16.39 12.76 -9.17
CA ILE A 61 -17.32 13.69 -8.49
C ILE A 61 -17.12 13.67 -6.97
N THR A 62 -16.78 12.53 -6.39
CA THR A 62 -16.51 12.41 -4.94
C THR A 62 -15.25 13.17 -4.56
N TRP A 63 -14.18 13.06 -5.35
CA TRP A 63 -12.94 13.81 -5.13
C TRP A 63 -13.14 15.32 -5.29
N GLN A 64 -13.90 15.76 -6.32
CA GLN A 64 -14.21 17.16 -6.54
C GLN A 64 -15.04 17.73 -5.38
N SER A 65 -16.05 16.99 -4.92
CA SER A 65 -16.89 17.38 -3.78
C SER A 65 -16.08 17.47 -2.49
N LEU A 66 -15.18 16.52 -2.26
CA LEU A 66 -14.30 16.51 -1.10
C LEU A 66 -13.32 17.70 -1.12
N LEU A 67 -12.75 18.03 -2.29
CA LEU A 67 -11.89 19.19 -2.44
C LEU A 67 -12.66 20.49 -2.15
N ALA A 68 -13.83 20.68 -2.79
CA ALA A 68 -14.66 21.86 -2.59
C ALA A 68 -15.06 22.04 -1.13
N TRP A 69 -15.43 20.95 -0.46
CA TRP A 69 -15.75 20.95 0.97
C TRP A 69 -14.51 21.30 1.83
N CYS A 70 -13.33 20.78 1.51
CA CYS A 70 -12.10 21.13 2.21
C CYS A 70 -11.75 22.62 2.07
N VAL A 71 -11.87 23.18 0.86
CA VAL A 71 -11.62 24.60 0.60
C VAL A 71 -12.59 25.49 1.38
N PHE A 72 -13.86 25.12 1.45
CA PHE A 72 -14.85 25.83 2.24
C PHE A 72 -14.57 25.73 3.74
N THR A 73 -14.23 24.54 4.23
CA THR A 73 -14.09 24.25 5.66
C THR A 73 -12.80 24.81 6.27
N VAL A 74 -11.70 24.84 5.51
CA VAL A 74 -10.36 25.18 6.06
C VAL A 74 -10.30 26.56 6.67
N ASN A 75 -11.07 27.52 6.14
CA ASN A 75 -11.11 28.90 6.63
C ASN A 75 -11.92 29.07 7.94
N GLY A 76 -12.78 28.11 8.25
CA GLY A 76 -13.63 28.13 9.45
C GLY A 76 -13.10 27.29 10.61
N VAL A 77 -11.91 26.68 10.48
CA VAL A 77 -11.32 25.83 11.54
C VAL A 77 -10.03 26.44 12.07
N PRO A 78 -9.72 26.24 13.37
CA PRO A 78 -8.48 26.78 13.95
C PRO A 78 -7.25 26.31 13.19
N PRO A 79 -6.28 27.19 12.91
CA PRO A 79 -4.99 26.82 12.34
C PRO A 79 -4.31 25.74 13.20
N ASN A 80 -3.66 24.77 12.53
CA ASN A 80 -2.98 23.63 13.17
C ASN A 80 -3.88 22.59 13.85
N SER A 81 -5.21 22.75 13.86
CA SER A 81 -6.11 21.67 14.26
C SER A 81 -5.98 20.44 13.34
N GLN A 82 -6.38 19.26 13.80
CA GLN A 82 -6.32 18.05 12.97
C GLN A 82 -7.19 18.17 11.71
N ARG A 83 -8.36 18.84 11.84
CA ARG A 83 -9.23 19.16 10.69
C ARG A 83 -8.55 20.07 9.68
N HIS A 84 -7.89 21.12 10.15
CA HIS A 84 -7.14 22.04 9.29
C HIS A 84 -6.03 21.29 8.54
N LYS A 85 -5.29 20.41 9.22
CA LYS A 85 -4.24 19.56 8.60
C LYS A 85 -4.82 18.63 7.55
N ALA A 86 -5.92 17.94 7.83
CA ALA A 86 -6.57 17.03 6.91
C ALA A 86 -7.06 17.74 5.65
N CYS A 87 -7.77 18.88 5.80
CA CYS A 87 -8.25 19.67 4.66
C CYS A 87 -7.10 20.24 3.82
N ASN A 88 -6.09 20.83 4.46
CA ASN A 88 -4.92 21.36 3.75
C ASN A 88 -4.13 20.29 3.02
N TYR A 89 -4.08 19.07 3.54
CA TYR A 89 -3.41 17.98 2.87
C TYR A 89 -4.12 17.67 1.53
N ILE A 90 -5.44 17.58 1.53
CA ILE A 90 -6.23 17.39 0.30
C ILE A 90 -6.00 18.55 -0.67
N ILE A 91 -6.14 19.79 -0.21
CA ILE A 91 -6.01 20.97 -1.07
C ILE A 91 -4.62 21.00 -1.75
N ARG A 92 -3.56 20.74 -1.00
CA ARG A 92 -2.17 20.80 -1.52
C ARG A 92 -1.81 19.64 -2.45
N HIS A 93 -2.40 18.48 -2.24
CA HIS A 93 -1.99 17.24 -2.91
C HIS A 93 -3.10 16.63 -3.77
N TYR A 94 -4.11 17.42 -4.12
CA TYR A 94 -5.26 16.93 -4.87
C TYR A 94 -4.87 16.18 -6.15
N ASN A 95 -4.03 16.78 -6.98
CA ASN A 95 -3.59 16.18 -8.23
C ASN A 95 -2.79 14.89 -8.03
N GLU A 96 -1.98 14.82 -6.97
CA GLU A 96 -1.19 13.64 -6.64
C GLU A 96 -2.06 12.51 -6.07
N LEU A 97 -3.12 12.86 -5.33
CA LEU A 97 -4.09 11.93 -4.76
C LEU A 97 -5.03 11.34 -5.82
N THR A 98 -5.37 12.12 -6.83
CA THR A 98 -6.29 11.71 -7.91
C THR A 98 -5.57 11.07 -9.10
N ALA A 99 -4.23 11.18 -9.18
CA ALA A 99 -3.43 10.66 -10.30
C ALA A 99 -3.61 9.14 -10.53
N TYR A 100 -3.95 8.34 -9.51
CA TYR A 100 -4.18 6.91 -9.67
C TYR A 100 -5.37 6.59 -10.61
N MET A 101 -6.30 7.53 -10.79
CA MET A 101 -7.44 7.34 -11.68
C MET A 101 -7.05 7.26 -13.17
N ASP A 102 -5.88 7.78 -13.53
CA ASP A 102 -5.38 7.79 -14.91
C ASP A 102 -4.54 6.56 -15.28
N TYR A 103 -4.22 5.72 -14.30
CA TYR A 103 -3.32 4.58 -14.49
C TYR A 103 -3.89 3.31 -13.85
N ASP A 104 -3.98 2.24 -14.64
CA ASP A 104 -4.56 0.98 -14.15
C ASP A 104 -3.67 0.30 -13.12
N MET A 105 -2.34 0.36 -13.30
CA MET A 105 -1.36 -0.27 -12.41
C MET A 105 -1.16 0.45 -11.08
N VAL A 106 -1.62 1.70 -10.96
CA VAL A 106 -1.46 2.48 -9.73
C VAL A 106 -2.60 2.14 -8.77
N LEU A 107 -2.22 1.82 -7.54
CA LEU A 107 -3.15 1.53 -6.44
C LEU A 107 -3.52 2.81 -5.69
N LEU A 108 -4.74 2.84 -5.14
CA LEU A 108 -5.26 3.92 -4.31
C LEU A 108 -4.43 4.08 -3.02
N ASP A 109 -3.89 2.98 -2.49
CA ASP A 109 -3.06 2.98 -1.29
C ASP A 109 -1.80 2.11 -1.45
N ASN A 110 -0.92 2.21 -0.47
CA ASN A 110 0.35 1.47 -0.41
C ASN A 110 0.35 0.37 0.66
N ASN A 111 -0.81 -0.04 1.14
CA ASN A 111 -0.91 -0.98 2.24
C ASN A 111 -0.18 -2.30 1.95
N ALA A 112 -0.21 -2.78 0.71
CA ALA A 112 0.50 -3.99 0.31
C ALA A 112 2.02 -3.84 0.44
N THR A 113 2.58 -2.71 0.01
CA THR A 113 4.01 -2.41 0.14
C THR A 113 4.41 -2.19 1.60
N GLU A 114 3.59 -1.45 2.38
CA GLU A 114 3.81 -1.25 3.80
C GLU A 114 3.79 -2.58 4.57
N LEU A 115 2.88 -3.48 4.22
CA LEU A 115 2.80 -4.82 4.81
C LEU A 115 4.02 -5.67 4.45
N ALA A 116 4.50 -5.59 3.21
CA ALA A 116 5.71 -6.29 2.78
C ALA A 116 6.96 -5.79 3.54
N ILE A 117 7.10 -4.47 3.72
CA ILE A 117 8.21 -3.85 4.44
C ILE A 117 8.09 -4.08 5.96
N ARG A 118 6.90 -4.31 6.49
CA ARG A 118 6.68 -4.50 7.93
C ARG A 118 7.53 -5.61 8.53
N ALA A 119 7.74 -6.71 7.80
CA ALA A 119 8.59 -7.80 8.26
C ALA A 119 10.04 -7.33 8.50
N LEU A 120 10.57 -6.48 7.59
CA LEU A 120 11.90 -5.87 7.73
C LEU A 120 11.97 -4.95 8.96
N VAL A 121 10.95 -4.09 9.15
CA VAL A 121 10.88 -3.17 10.29
C VAL A 121 10.79 -3.91 11.61
N MET A 122 10.01 -4.98 11.68
CA MET A 122 9.92 -5.86 12.86
C MET A 122 11.25 -6.58 13.13
N GLY A 123 11.90 -7.10 12.08
CA GLY A 123 13.21 -7.72 12.18
C GLY A 123 14.27 -6.76 12.73
N LYS A 124 14.27 -5.50 12.28
CA LYS A 124 15.18 -4.46 12.78
C LYS A 124 15.10 -4.28 14.30
N GLN A 125 13.94 -4.47 14.92
CA GLN A 125 13.80 -4.41 16.38
C GLN A 125 14.51 -5.57 17.08
N ASN A 126 14.71 -6.71 16.41
CA ASN A 126 15.34 -7.89 16.98
C ASN A 126 16.88 -7.83 16.86
N TYR A 127 17.41 -7.33 15.74
CA TYR A 127 18.86 -7.27 15.50
C TYR A 127 19.44 -5.85 15.54
N LEU A 128 18.65 -4.85 15.91
CA LEU A 128 18.97 -3.44 16.21
C LEU A 128 19.58 -2.64 15.05
N PHE A 129 20.59 -3.14 14.36
CA PHE A 129 21.28 -2.44 13.27
C PHE A 129 21.94 -3.41 12.28
N CYS A 130 22.20 -2.94 11.07
CA CYS A 130 23.12 -3.57 10.13
C CYS A 130 24.51 -2.95 10.35
N GLN A 131 25.53 -3.76 10.41
CA GLN A 131 26.89 -3.34 10.78
C GLN A 131 27.55 -2.46 9.71
N ASN A 132 27.21 -2.70 8.43
CA ASN A 132 27.73 -1.98 7.27
C ASN A 132 26.76 -2.12 6.08
N ASP A 133 27.05 -1.41 4.97
CA ASP A 133 26.23 -1.43 3.76
C ASP A 133 26.09 -2.83 3.15
N GLU A 134 27.15 -3.64 3.21
CA GLU A 134 27.16 -5.01 2.71
C GLU A 134 26.18 -5.90 3.50
N SER A 135 26.17 -5.79 4.82
CA SER A 135 25.21 -6.50 5.68
C SER A 135 23.78 -6.06 5.40
N CYS A 136 23.55 -4.77 5.14
CA CYS A 136 22.23 -4.25 4.74
C CYS A 136 21.78 -4.83 3.40
N HIS A 137 22.72 -4.98 2.45
CA HIS A 137 22.42 -5.61 1.15
C HIS A 137 22.00 -7.07 1.31
N TYR A 138 22.74 -7.87 2.10
CA TYR A 138 22.37 -9.27 2.35
C TYR A 138 21.00 -9.38 3.04
N VAL A 139 20.71 -8.52 4.02
CA VAL A 139 19.40 -8.48 4.67
C VAL A 139 18.30 -8.18 3.64
N ALA A 140 18.49 -7.18 2.77
CA ALA A 140 17.51 -6.83 1.74
C ALA A 140 17.25 -7.99 0.77
N VAL A 141 18.31 -8.69 0.33
CA VAL A 141 18.22 -9.88 -0.53
C VAL A 141 17.44 -10.99 0.16
N MET A 142 17.75 -11.30 1.42
CA MET A 142 17.05 -12.33 2.19
C MET A 142 15.57 -12.02 2.38
N TYR A 143 15.23 -10.78 2.72
CA TYR A 143 13.82 -10.37 2.83
C TYR A 143 13.07 -10.46 1.50
N THR A 144 13.74 -10.19 0.38
CA THR A 144 13.17 -10.38 -0.96
C THR A 144 12.83 -11.84 -1.22
N PHE A 145 13.73 -12.76 -0.86
CA PHE A 145 13.48 -14.21 -0.97
C PHE A 145 12.32 -14.66 -0.08
N PHE A 146 12.29 -14.23 1.17
CA PHE A 146 11.19 -14.55 2.09
C PHE A 146 9.85 -13.98 1.63
N ALA A 147 9.82 -12.77 1.07
CA ALA A 147 8.62 -12.18 0.52
C ALA A 147 8.11 -12.97 -0.71
N THR A 148 9.02 -13.30 -1.65
CA THR A 148 8.71 -14.11 -2.83
C THR A 148 8.19 -15.49 -2.44
N ARG A 149 8.86 -16.15 -1.51
CA ARG A 149 8.43 -17.44 -0.95
C ARG A 149 7.00 -17.36 -0.39
N LYS A 150 6.70 -16.30 0.38
CA LYS A 150 5.37 -16.10 0.98
C LYS A 150 4.29 -15.93 -0.08
N VAL A 151 4.55 -15.16 -1.13
CA VAL A 151 3.63 -14.98 -2.26
C VAL A 151 3.36 -16.29 -2.99
N LEU A 152 4.38 -17.15 -3.12
CA LEU A 152 4.27 -18.45 -3.77
C LEU A 152 3.70 -19.56 -2.86
N GLY A 153 3.43 -19.27 -1.59
CA GLY A 153 2.91 -20.24 -0.62
C GLY A 153 3.89 -21.37 -0.27
N ILE A 154 5.21 -21.12 -0.35
CA ILE A 154 6.24 -22.14 -0.10
C ILE A 154 6.46 -22.32 1.40
N ASN A 155 6.56 -23.56 1.87
CA ASN A 155 6.96 -23.87 3.25
C ASN A 155 8.43 -23.47 3.48
N PRO A 156 8.69 -22.55 4.44
CA PRO A 156 10.04 -22.02 4.67
C PRO A 156 11.05 -23.08 5.14
N GLU A 157 10.62 -23.99 5.99
CA GLU A 157 11.49 -25.01 6.58
C GLU A 157 11.99 -25.98 5.52
N LYS A 158 11.09 -26.45 4.66
CA LYS A 158 11.44 -27.34 3.54
C LYS A 158 12.39 -26.68 2.56
N TRP A 159 12.12 -25.42 2.22
CA TRP A 159 12.97 -24.69 1.28
C TRP A 159 14.36 -24.38 1.87
N LEU A 160 14.43 -23.91 3.11
CA LEU A 160 15.69 -23.58 3.77
C LEU A 160 16.57 -24.82 4.03
N SER A 161 15.98 -25.98 4.31
CA SER A 161 16.75 -27.22 4.55
C SER A 161 17.52 -27.71 3.34
N GLU A 162 17.11 -27.34 2.12
CA GLU A 162 17.82 -27.72 0.90
C GLU A 162 19.01 -26.82 0.56
N ILE A 163 19.06 -25.59 1.12
CA ILE A 163 20.15 -24.64 0.82
C ILE A 163 21.53 -25.20 1.15
N PRO A 164 21.78 -25.77 2.35
CA PRO A 164 23.10 -26.33 2.70
C PRO A 164 23.48 -27.55 1.89
N LEU A 165 22.49 -28.25 1.32
CA LEU A 165 22.67 -29.50 0.60
C LEU A 165 22.93 -29.31 -0.90
N THR A 166 22.66 -28.09 -1.41
CA THR A 166 22.71 -27.80 -2.85
C THR A 166 24.10 -27.29 -3.26
N PRO A 167 24.74 -27.90 -4.26
CA PRO A 167 26.02 -27.42 -4.81
C PRO A 167 25.90 -25.99 -5.35
N LYS A 168 27.03 -25.23 -5.29
CA LYS A 168 27.05 -23.80 -5.70
C LYS A 168 26.59 -23.59 -7.13
N GLU A 169 26.87 -24.52 -8.02
CA GLU A 169 26.50 -24.49 -9.45
C GLU A 169 24.97 -24.55 -9.67
N LYS A 170 24.24 -25.07 -8.69
CA LYS A 170 22.77 -25.25 -8.73
C LYS A 170 21.97 -24.28 -7.89
N LEU A 171 22.61 -23.26 -7.30
CA LEU A 171 21.91 -22.29 -6.44
C LEU A 171 20.77 -21.55 -7.14
N SER A 172 20.82 -21.40 -8.46
CA SER A 172 19.71 -20.82 -9.23
C SER A 172 18.41 -21.65 -9.15
N GLU A 173 18.51 -22.95 -8.92
CA GLU A 173 17.36 -23.85 -8.75
C GLU A 173 16.64 -23.60 -7.41
N LEU A 174 17.36 -23.07 -6.41
CA LEU A 174 16.80 -22.70 -5.10
C LEU A 174 16.08 -21.35 -5.06
N LEU A 175 16.16 -20.54 -6.12
CA LEU A 175 15.34 -19.35 -6.18
C LEU A 175 13.86 -19.73 -6.01
N PRO A 176 13.07 -19.09 -5.13
CA PRO A 176 11.74 -19.54 -4.78
C PRO A 176 10.83 -19.84 -5.99
N GLN A 177 10.93 -19.01 -7.04
CA GLN A 177 10.15 -19.18 -8.28
C GLN A 177 10.57 -20.40 -9.11
N ASN A 178 11.80 -20.86 -8.96
CA ASN A 178 12.31 -22.08 -9.65
C ASN A 178 12.06 -23.31 -8.79
N TRP A 179 12.38 -23.24 -7.50
CA TRP A 179 12.23 -24.33 -6.55
C TRP A 179 10.80 -24.87 -6.47
N ILE A 180 9.79 -23.98 -6.47
CA ILE A 180 8.38 -24.38 -6.41
C ILE A 180 7.91 -25.17 -7.65
N LYS A 181 8.55 -24.95 -8.82
CA LYS A 181 8.23 -25.73 -10.04
C LYS A 181 8.64 -27.17 -9.90
N SER A 182 9.77 -27.43 -9.22
CA SER A 182 10.27 -28.78 -8.94
C SER A 182 9.62 -29.42 -7.71
N ASN A 183 9.02 -28.62 -6.83
CA ASN A 183 8.44 -29.04 -5.55
C ASN A 183 6.99 -28.56 -5.36
N PRO A 184 6.04 -28.90 -6.26
CA PRO A 184 4.68 -28.35 -6.21
C PRO A 184 3.89 -28.74 -4.94
N GLN A 185 4.26 -29.86 -4.31
CA GLN A 185 3.67 -30.37 -3.06
C GLN A 185 4.20 -29.66 -1.80
N ALA A 186 5.16 -28.77 -1.93
CA ALA A 186 5.77 -28.07 -0.80
C ALA A 186 5.08 -26.73 -0.46
N LYS A 187 3.86 -26.53 -0.96
CA LYS A 187 3.01 -25.40 -0.57
C LYS A 187 2.47 -25.57 0.85
N VAL A 188 2.27 -24.42 1.52
CA VAL A 188 1.62 -24.32 2.83
C VAL A 188 0.12 -24.17 2.63
#